data_53272ed1c58ef7c1d82a44f105bbea53
#
_entry.id   53272ed1c58ef7c1d82a44f105bbea53
#
_cell.length_a   1.000
_cell.length_b   1.000
_cell.length_c   1.000
_cell.angle_alpha   90.00
_cell.angle_beta   90.00
_cell.angle_gamma   90.00
#
_symmetry.space_group_name_H-M   'P 1'
#
loop_
_entity.id
_entity.type
_entity.pdbx_description
1 polymer ?
#
loop_
_entity_poly.entity_id
_entity_poly.type
_entity_poly.pdbx_seq_one_letter_code
_entity_poly.pdbx_strand_id
1 'polypeptide(L)' 'MIINDAEFGEVVVRKNALSRGVKFSVSTSGRLSMSVPKSTPDFLVKRILNSNRKVVREK' A
#
# COMPACT_ATOMS: atom_id res chain seq x y z
N MET A 1 -4.33 -7.37 5.34
CA MET A 1 -5.35 -6.31 5.38
C MET A 1 -5.64 -5.83 3.96
N ILE A 2 -6.88 -5.54 3.66
CA ILE A 2 -7.27 -5.04 2.34
C ILE A 2 -7.95 -3.69 2.50
N ILE A 3 -7.55 -2.72 1.68
CA ILE A 3 -8.16 -1.40 1.65
C ILE A 3 -8.87 -1.23 0.31
N ASN A 4 -10.10 -0.75 0.34
CA ASN A 4 -10.82 -0.39 -0.88
C ASN A 4 -10.59 1.08 -1.17
N ASP A 5 -9.85 1.36 -2.21
CA ASP A 5 -9.54 2.73 -2.63
C ASP A 5 -10.35 3.11 -3.86
N ALA A 6 -10.86 4.35 -3.88
CA ALA A 6 -11.68 4.82 -4.99
C ALA A 6 -10.90 4.89 -6.31
N GLU A 7 -9.60 5.11 -6.26
CA GLU A 7 -8.76 5.23 -7.43
C GLU A 7 -8.13 3.90 -7.85
N PHE A 8 -7.61 3.14 -6.90
CA PHE A 8 -6.85 1.92 -7.18
C PHE A 8 -7.66 0.63 -7.00
N GLY A 9 -8.87 0.74 -6.46
CA GLY A 9 -9.68 -0.42 -6.14
C GLY A 9 -9.17 -1.14 -4.92
N GLU A 10 -9.09 -2.46 -4.99
CA GLU A 10 -8.65 -3.28 -3.87
C GLU A 10 -7.13 -3.24 -3.73
N VAL A 11 -6.66 -2.77 -2.57
CA VAL A 11 -5.24 -2.66 -2.25
C VAL A 11 -4.90 -3.66 -1.15
N VAL A 12 -3.99 -4.59 -1.44
CA VAL A 12 -3.54 -5.58 -0.46
C VAL A 12 -2.42 -4.97 0.37
N VAL A 13 -2.59 -4.95 1.68
CA VAL A 13 -1.58 -4.41 2.60
C VAL A 13 -1.00 -5.55 3.41
N ARG A 14 0.32 -5.68 3.38
CA ARG A 14 1.05 -6.67 4.16
C ARG A 14 1.89 -5.99 5.21
N LYS A 15 1.76 -6.44 6.46
CA LYS A 15 2.59 -5.96 7.55
C LYS A 15 3.71 -6.95 7.79
N ASN A 16 4.96 -6.49 7.71
CA ASN A 16 6.13 -7.34 7.82
C ASN A 16 7.08 -6.80 8.86
N ALA A 17 7.48 -7.64 9.81
CA ALA A 17 8.40 -7.26 10.88
C ALA A 17 9.80 -6.89 10.35
N LEU A 18 10.19 -7.44 9.21
CA LEU A 18 11.51 -7.19 8.60
C LEU A 18 11.49 -5.97 7.68
N SER A 19 10.33 -5.40 7.43
CA SER A 19 10.22 -4.25 6.55
C SER A 19 10.70 -2.98 7.26
N ARG A 20 11.62 -2.27 6.64
CA ARG A 20 12.16 -1.03 7.19
C ARG A 20 11.51 0.22 6.62
N GLY A 21 10.59 0.05 5.69
CA GLY A 21 9.91 1.16 5.07
C GLY A 21 8.73 0.67 4.27
N VAL A 22 8.07 1.60 3.59
CA VAL A 22 6.90 1.28 2.78
C VAL A 22 7.32 0.98 1.36
N LYS A 23 6.81 -0.12 0.82
CA LYS A 23 7.05 -0.51 -0.57
C LYS A 23 5.72 -0.70 -1.28
N PHE A 24 5.66 -0.26 -2.52
CA PHE A 24 4.50 -0.44 -3.38
C PHE A 24 4.88 -1.35 -4.55
N SER A 25 3.96 -2.22 -4.93
CA SER A 25 4.13 -3.01 -6.14
C SER A 25 2.78 -3.23 -6.81
N VAL A 26 2.82 -3.38 -8.14
CA VAL A 26 1.62 -3.62 -8.94
C VAL A 26 1.78 -4.97 -9.60
N SER A 27 0.77 -5.84 -9.43
CA SER A 27 0.78 -7.16 -10.04
C SER A 27 0.49 -7.06 -11.54
N THR A 28 0.73 -8.14 -12.26
CA THR A 28 0.42 -8.21 -13.70
C THR A 28 -1.07 -8.04 -13.97
N SER A 29 -1.93 -8.34 -12.99
CA SER A 29 -3.38 -8.13 -13.10
C SER A 29 -3.80 -6.70 -12.76
N GLY A 30 -2.84 -5.81 -12.44
CA GLY A 30 -3.13 -4.43 -12.11
C GLY A 30 -3.50 -4.19 -10.65
N ARG A 31 -3.36 -5.20 -9.79
CA ARG A 31 -3.69 -5.07 -8.36
C ARG A 31 -2.52 -4.44 -7.61
N LEU A 32 -2.81 -3.41 -6.83
CA LEU A 32 -1.80 -2.74 -6.01
C LEU A 32 -1.58 -3.49 -4.70
N SER A 33 -0.32 -3.61 -4.31
CA SER A 33 0.08 -4.19 -3.04
C SER A 33 1.01 -3.22 -2.30
N MET A 34 0.88 -3.18 -0.98
CA MET A 34 1.74 -2.38 -0.11
C MET A 34 2.38 -3.28 0.93
N SER A 35 3.66 -3.03 1.22
CA SER A 35 4.35 -3.64 2.35
C SER A 35 4.72 -2.54 3.33
N VAL A 36 4.33 -2.70 4.59
CA VAL A 36 4.59 -1.71 5.64
C VAL A 36 5.19 -2.39 6.86
N PRO A 37 5.88 -1.64 7.74
CA PRO A 37 6.36 -2.21 8.99
C PRO A 37 5.20 -2.72 9.84
N LYS A 38 5.45 -3.78 10.61
CA LYS A 38 4.43 -4.43 11.44
C LYS A 38 3.76 -3.46 12.41
N SER A 39 4.50 -2.48 12.90
CA SER A 39 4.00 -1.51 13.87
C SER A 39 3.16 -0.38 13.26
N THR A 40 2.99 -0.36 11.94
CA THR A 40 2.23 0.69 11.27
C THR A 40 0.73 0.54 11.54
N PRO A 41 0.07 1.53 12.17
CA PRO A 41 -1.38 1.46 12.40
C PRO A 41 -2.17 1.64 11.09
N ASP A 42 -3.41 1.17 11.09
CA ASP A 42 -4.23 1.17 9.89
C ASP A 42 -4.49 2.57 9.33
N PHE A 43 -4.73 3.55 10.21
CA PHE A 43 -4.95 4.93 9.74
C PHE A 43 -3.73 5.49 9.03
N LEU A 44 -2.53 5.12 9.50
CA LEU A 44 -1.29 5.57 8.89
C LEU A 44 -1.07 4.92 7.54
N VAL A 45 -1.45 3.66 7.39
CA VAL A 45 -1.38 2.96 6.10
C VAL A 45 -2.19 3.70 5.04
N LYS A 46 -3.41 4.09 5.39
CA LYS A 46 -4.27 4.84 4.47
C LYS A 46 -3.68 6.21 4.13
N ARG A 47 -3.09 6.87 5.11
CA ARG A 47 -2.45 8.16 4.92
C ARG A 47 -1.24 8.06 3.99
N ILE A 48 -0.43 7.01 4.17
CA ILE A 48 0.74 6.76 3.34
C ILE A 48 0.31 6.51 1.90
N LEU A 49 -0.71 5.68 1.70
CA LEU A 49 -1.23 5.42 0.37
C LEU A 49 -1.69 6.72 -0.30
N ASN A 50 -2.43 7.54 0.42
CA ASN A 50 -2.94 8.79 -0.10
C ASN A 50 -1.81 9.77 -0.45
N SER A 51 -0.77 9.83 0.37
CA SER A 51 0.38 10.71 0.14
C SER A 51 1.24 10.28 -1.05
N ASN A 52 1.18 9.01 -1.43
CA ASN A 52 2.01 8.44 -2.49
C ASN A 52 1.24 8.10 -3.76
N ARG A 53 0.05 8.67 -3.94
CA ARG A 53 -0.77 8.36 -5.12
C ARG A 53 -0.04 8.64 -6.43
N LYS A 54 0.66 9.76 -6.50
CA LYS A 54 1.39 10.14 -7.71
C LYS A 54 2.47 9.12 -8.05
N VAL A 55 3.22 8.67 -7.06
CA VAL A 55 4.27 7.66 -7.24
C VAL A 55 3.67 6.34 -7.71
N VAL A 56 2.56 5.94 -7.12
CA VAL A 56 1.87 4.69 -7.48
C VAL A 56 1.34 4.74 -8.91
N ARG A 57 0.80 5.90 -9.33
CA ARG A 57 0.28 6.06 -10.70
C ARG A 57 1.37 5.90 -11.76
N GLU A 58 2.60 6.24 -11.42
CA GLU A 58 3.72 6.17 -12.36
C GLU A 58 4.27 4.75 -12.52
N LYS A 59 3.80 3.83 -11.70
CA LYS A 59 4.17 2.42 -11.82
C LYS A 59 3.18 1.69 -12.71
#